data_e1f7e7b5abf7bf6644604136740503ff
#
_entry.id   e1f7e7b5abf7bf6644604136740503ff
#
_cell.length_a   1.000
_cell.length_b   1.000
_cell.length_c   1.000
_cell.angle_alpha   90.00
_cell.angle_beta   90.00
_cell.angle_gamma   90.00
#
_symmetry.space_group_name_H-M   'P 1'
#
loop_
_entity.id
_entity.type
_entity.pdbx_description
1 polymer ?
#
loop_
_entity_poly.entity_id
_entity_poly.type
_entity_poly.pdbx_seq_one_letter_code
_entity_poly.pdbx_strand_id
1 'polypeptide(L)' 'MKISPCNCGGLAEFVKLYETKWYGGFVKCPKCGRETKYYTSKQNAVKAWNRSVKDGK' A
#
# COMPACT_ATOMS: atom_id res chain seq x y z
N MET A 1 0.19 -6.34 -10.61
CA MET A 1 -1.03 -6.13 -9.78
C MET A 1 -1.24 -4.64 -9.59
N LYS A 2 -2.45 -4.19 -9.78
CA LYS A 2 -2.77 -2.76 -9.66
C LYS A 2 -3.11 -2.39 -8.22
N ILE A 3 -2.67 -1.20 -7.82
CA ILE A 3 -3.02 -0.65 -6.52
C ILE A 3 -4.34 0.10 -6.65
N SER A 4 -5.31 -0.27 -5.83
CA SER A 4 -6.60 0.40 -5.84
C SER A 4 -6.47 1.83 -5.30
N PRO A 5 -7.27 2.78 -5.82
CA PRO A 5 -7.26 4.13 -5.28
C PRO A 5 -7.81 4.14 -3.85
N CYS A 6 -7.36 5.11 -3.07
CA CYS A 6 -7.82 5.26 -1.70
C CYS A 6 -9.28 5.73 -1.66
N ASN A 7 -9.98 5.35 -0.60
CA ASN A 7 -11.37 5.77 -0.40
C ASN A 7 -11.53 7.28 -0.22
N CYS A 8 -10.45 7.98 0.09
CA CYS A 8 -10.47 9.43 0.21
C CYS A 8 -10.45 10.14 -1.16
N GLY A 9 -10.33 9.39 -2.22
CA GLY A 9 -10.25 9.93 -3.57
C GLY A 9 -8.83 10.15 -4.06
N GLY A 10 -7.82 9.90 -3.22
CA GLY A 10 -6.43 9.99 -3.62
C GLY A 10 -5.94 8.72 -4.25
N LEU A 11 -4.80 8.81 -4.92
CA LEU A 11 -4.15 7.64 -5.51
C LEU A 11 -3.09 7.11 -4.55
N ALA A 12 -3.19 5.83 -4.23
CA ALA A 12 -2.20 5.17 -3.39
C ALA A 12 -0.98 4.80 -4.21
N GLU A 13 0.17 4.72 -3.55
CA GLU A 13 1.40 4.33 -4.20
C GLU A 13 2.20 3.39 -3.30
N PHE A 14 3.05 2.58 -3.94
CA PHE A 14 3.90 1.66 -3.20
C PHE A 14 5.20 2.37 -2.83
N VAL A 15 5.51 2.38 -1.53
CA VAL A 15 6.75 2.95 -1.02
C VAL A 15 7.74 1.83 -0.76
N LYS A 16 8.79 1.79 -1.54
CA LYS A 16 9.82 0.78 -1.43
C LYS A 16 10.87 1.21 -0.39
N LEU A 17 11.22 0.29 0.49
CA LEU A 17 12.25 0.53 1.49
C LEU A 17 13.56 -0.10 1.04
N TYR A 18 14.55 0.75 0.81
CA TYR A 18 15.86 0.30 0.30
C TYR A 18 16.81 -0.17 1.40
N GLU A 19 16.47 0.10 2.65
CA GLU A 19 17.35 -0.22 3.77
C GLU A 19 17.36 -1.70 4.14
N THR A 20 16.48 -2.49 3.55
CA THR A 20 16.41 -3.92 3.85
C THR A 20 16.90 -4.72 2.66
N LYS A 21 17.39 -5.93 2.94
CA LYS A 21 17.78 -6.87 1.89
C LYS A 21 16.59 -7.41 1.12
N TRP A 22 15.40 -7.04 1.53
CA TRP A 22 14.15 -7.54 0.98
C TRP A 22 13.54 -6.50 0.06
N TYR A 23 12.87 -6.94 -0.97
CA TYR A 23 12.14 -6.06 -1.86
C TYR A 23 10.79 -5.69 -1.25
N GLY A 24 10.84 -5.25 -0.02
CA GLY A 24 9.64 -4.95 0.74
C GLY A 24 9.30 -3.48 0.79
N GLY A 25 8.17 -3.19 1.39
CA GLY A 25 7.70 -1.83 1.56
C GLY A 25 6.24 -1.83 1.99
N PHE A 26 5.57 -0.74 1.71
CA PHE A 26 4.17 -0.59 2.07
C PHE A 26 3.47 0.30 1.04
N VAL A 27 2.14 0.26 1.05
CA VAL A 27 1.33 1.11 0.20
C VAL A 27 0.83 2.27 1.03
N LYS A 28 0.95 3.49 0.50
CA LYS A 28 0.59 4.70 1.20
C LYS A 28 -0.25 5.59 0.31
N CYS A 29 -1.23 6.26 0.90
CA CYS A 29 -1.99 7.31 0.25
C CYS A 29 -1.44 8.67 0.70
N PRO A 30 -0.82 9.45 -0.19
CA PRO A 30 -0.25 10.74 0.21
C PRO A 30 -1.30 11.78 0.52
N LYS A 31 -2.52 11.57 0.07
CA LYS A 31 -3.59 12.55 0.29
C LYS A 31 -4.14 12.52 1.71
N CYS A 32 -4.46 11.35 2.24
CA CYS A 32 -5.04 11.22 3.58
C CYS A 32 -4.03 10.65 4.60
N GLY A 33 -2.87 10.21 4.16
CA GLY A 33 -1.86 9.65 5.03
C GLY A 33 -2.08 8.21 5.42
N ARG A 34 -3.08 7.56 4.85
CA ARG A 34 -3.35 6.16 5.14
C ARG A 34 -2.26 5.28 4.55
N GLU A 35 -1.83 4.26 5.30
CA GLU A 35 -0.80 3.36 4.85
C GLU A 35 -1.01 1.95 5.39
N THR A 36 -0.42 0.97 4.71
CA THR A 36 -0.46 -0.41 5.16
C THR A 36 0.70 -0.68 6.10
N LYS A 37 0.68 -1.86 6.71
CA LYS A 37 1.83 -2.35 7.44
C LYS A 37 2.97 -2.64 6.46
N TYR A 38 4.18 -2.75 6.99
CA TYR A 38 5.33 -3.15 6.22
C TYR A 38 5.21 -4.62 5.81
N TYR A 39 5.47 -4.89 4.55
CA TYR A 39 5.48 -6.25 4.01
C TYR A 39 6.80 -6.53 3.32
N THR A 40 7.22 -7.78 3.33
CA THR A 40 8.47 -8.17 2.69
C THR A 40 8.32 -8.32 1.18
N SER A 41 7.12 -8.19 0.66
CA SER A 41 6.84 -8.33 -0.77
C SER A 41 5.88 -7.23 -1.22
N LYS A 42 6.18 -6.63 -2.35
CA LYS A 42 5.28 -5.64 -2.96
C LYS A 42 3.89 -6.23 -3.18
N GLN A 43 3.85 -7.46 -3.67
CA GLN A 43 2.61 -8.14 -3.95
C GLN A 43 1.73 -8.28 -2.71
N ASN A 44 2.34 -8.65 -1.59
CA ASN A 44 1.62 -8.77 -0.33
C ASN A 44 1.11 -7.42 0.16
N ALA A 45 1.92 -6.37 0.04
CA ALA A 45 1.52 -5.02 0.43
C ALA A 45 0.33 -4.55 -0.41
N VAL A 46 0.38 -4.77 -1.71
CA VAL A 46 -0.69 -4.36 -2.62
C VAL A 46 -1.97 -5.13 -2.32
N LYS A 47 -1.85 -6.43 -2.07
CA LYS A 47 -3.02 -7.23 -1.69
C LYS A 47 -3.67 -6.72 -0.43
N ALA A 48 -2.86 -6.45 0.60
CA ALA A 48 -3.37 -5.95 1.88
C ALA A 48 -4.05 -4.60 1.69
N TRP A 49 -3.44 -3.72 0.89
CA TRP A 49 -4.03 -2.41 0.60
C TRP A 49 -5.37 -2.54 -0.11
N ASN A 50 -5.40 -3.32 -1.19
CA ASN A 50 -6.61 -3.49 -1.97
C ASN A 50 -7.75 -4.07 -1.13
N ARG A 51 -7.42 -5.03 -0.29
CA ARG A 51 -8.41 -5.61 0.62
C ARG A 51 -8.91 -4.58 1.63
N SER A 52 -8.00 -3.81 2.21
CA SER A 52 -8.36 -2.78 3.18
C SER A 52 -9.28 -1.72 2.59
N VAL A 53 -8.96 -1.27 1.38
CA VAL A 53 -9.78 -0.27 0.68
C VAL A 53 -11.16 -0.85 0.34
N LYS A 54 -11.21 -2.09 -0.08
CA LYS A 54 -12.46 -2.75 -0.44
C LYS A 54 -13.35 -2.98 0.76
N ASP A 55 -12.78 -3.37 1.89
CA ASP A 55 -13.53 -3.67 3.10
C ASP A 55 -13.78 -2.44 3.97
N GLY A 56 -13.02 -1.38 3.77
CA GLY A 56 -13.03 -0.20 4.62
C GLY A 56 -14.04 0.86 4.21
N LYS A 57 -15.21 0.48 3.90
CA LYS A 57 -16.26 1.43 3.49
C LYS A 57 -16.52 2.49 4.53
#